data_379f86155ebcea7cae3d841b027e1b75
#
_entry.id   379f86155ebcea7cae3d841b027e1b75
#
_cell.length_a   1.000
_cell.length_b   1.000
_cell.length_c   1.000
_cell.angle_alpha   90.00
_cell.angle_beta   90.00
_cell.angle_gamma   90.00
#
_symmetry.space_group_name_H-M   'P 1'
#
loop_
_entity.id
_entity.type
_entity.pdbx_description
1 polymer ?
#
loop_
_entity_poly.entity_id
_entity_poly.type
_entity_poly.pdbx_seq_one_letter_code
_entity_poly.pdbx_strand_id
1 'polypeptide(L)'
;GMASDICGFNLGEVCDTTIALMENPNHDILSTLLAPDLPTGGELLYDEKILRSIYETGRGTFKVRAKWRYIPKQNVIEIYEIPYSTTTEAIVDKVVELVKLGKLKEISDIRDETDLSGLKLAIDLKRGNAPEKTMQKLFRLTPLLDSQSCNFNVLINGQPRVMGVRELLNEWVTWRMECVRRRLNWSIARKSEKLHLLQGLEKILLNINKAIKIIRETEKDADVVPNLMAGFKIDEVQAEFVANLRLRDINKEHILSLIHISEPTRRRGIS
;
A
#
# COMPACT_ATOMS: atom_id res chain seq x y z
N GLY A 1 -5.46 10.78 -23.14
CA GLY A 1 -5.08 10.24 -21.84
C GLY A 1 -4.77 8.76 -21.90
N MET A 2 -4.06 8.24 -20.90
CA MET A 2 -3.75 6.82 -20.79
C MET A 2 -4.87 6.12 -20.03
N ALA A 3 -5.54 5.13 -20.68
CA ALA A 3 -6.54 4.33 -20.01
C ALA A 3 -5.88 3.26 -19.14
N SER A 4 -6.28 3.16 -17.88
CA SER A 4 -5.85 2.14 -16.92
C SER A 4 -7.08 1.63 -16.16
N ASP A 5 -7.21 0.33 -16.04
CA ASP A 5 -8.29 -0.32 -15.32
C ASP A 5 -7.71 -1.53 -14.57
N ILE A 6 -7.21 -1.25 -13.37
CA ILE A 6 -6.63 -2.26 -12.47
C ILE A 6 -7.71 -2.61 -11.45
N CYS A 7 -8.15 -3.87 -11.44
CA CYS A 7 -9.11 -4.33 -10.45
C CYS A 7 -8.52 -4.29 -9.03
N GLY A 8 -9.40 -4.11 -8.04
CA GLY A 8 -9.02 -4.17 -6.63
C GLY A 8 -8.62 -5.59 -6.23
N PHE A 9 -7.75 -5.69 -5.22
CA PHE A 9 -7.31 -6.96 -4.63
C PHE A 9 -7.27 -6.84 -3.11
N ASN A 10 -7.41 -7.95 -2.42
CA ASN A 10 -7.21 -8.01 -0.98
C ASN A 10 -5.74 -7.68 -0.65
N LEU A 11 -5.53 -6.70 0.22
CA LEU A 11 -4.18 -6.24 0.58
C LEU A 11 -3.34 -7.34 1.24
N GLY A 12 -3.95 -8.18 2.07
CA GLY A 12 -3.28 -9.32 2.70
C GLY A 12 -2.75 -10.30 1.64
N GLU A 13 -3.61 -10.72 0.70
CA GLU A 13 -3.24 -11.61 -0.39
C GLU A 13 -2.15 -11.04 -1.30
N VAL A 14 -2.18 -9.73 -1.58
CA VAL A 14 -1.13 -9.05 -2.34
C VAL A 14 0.21 -9.06 -1.59
N CYS A 15 0.19 -8.85 -0.27
CA CYS A 15 1.40 -8.94 0.56
C CYS A 15 1.96 -10.36 0.57
N ASP A 16 1.11 -11.36 0.80
CA ASP A 16 1.52 -12.77 0.85
C ASP A 16 2.08 -13.22 -0.51
N THR A 17 1.43 -12.84 -1.61
CA THR A 17 1.92 -13.09 -2.97
C THR A 17 3.27 -12.43 -3.22
N THR A 18 3.45 -11.20 -2.75
CA THR A 18 4.73 -10.48 -2.90
C THR A 18 5.85 -11.18 -2.13
N ILE A 19 5.58 -11.61 -0.89
CA ILE A 19 6.55 -12.36 -0.07
C ILE A 19 6.90 -13.68 -0.76
N ALA A 20 5.89 -14.43 -1.22
CA ALA A 20 6.10 -15.69 -1.92
C ALA A 20 6.92 -15.52 -3.21
N LEU A 21 6.72 -14.45 -3.97
CA LEU A 21 7.52 -14.12 -5.16
C LEU A 21 8.97 -13.73 -4.81
N MET A 22 9.21 -13.10 -3.67
CA MET A 22 10.57 -12.80 -3.19
C MET A 22 11.32 -14.07 -2.81
N GLU A 23 10.64 -15.08 -2.25
CA GLU A 23 11.21 -16.37 -1.87
C GLU A 23 11.36 -17.31 -3.08
N ASN A 24 10.38 -17.32 -3.97
CA ASN A 24 10.35 -18.14 -5.19
C ASN A 24 9.84 -17.33 -6.39
N PRO A 25 10.73 -16.91 -7.30
CA PRO A 25 10.33 -16.14 -8.49
C PRO A 25 9.31 -16.84 -9.41
N ASN A 26 9.21 -18.19 -9.32
CA ASN A 26 8.27 -19.00 -10.10
C ASN A 26 6.99 -19.36 -9.33
N HIS A 27 6.74 -18.72 -8.18
CA HIS A 27 5.54 -18.94 -7.39
C HIS A 27 4.25 -18.83 -8.23
N ASP A 28 3.29 -19.75 -8.06
CA ASP A 28 1.99 -19.66 -8.73
C ASP A 28 1.12 -18.61 -8.06
N ILE A 29 0.89 -17.49 -8.74
CA ILE A 29 0.17 -16.32 -8.20
C ILE A 29 -1.24 -16.69 -7.76
N LEU A 30 -1.95 -17.56 -8.51
CA LEU A 30 -3.32 -17.95 -8.17
C LEU A 30 -3.42 -18.74 -6.86
N SER A 31 -2.31 -19.29 -6.35
CA SER A 31 -2.31 -19.98 -5.05
C SER A 31 -2.41 -19.04 -3.85
N THR A 32 -2.01 -17.77 -4.00
CA THR A 32 -2.01 -16.75 -2.94
C THR A 32 -2.89 -15.55 -3.25
N LEU A 33 -3.21 -15.30 -4.53
CA LEU A 33 -4.08 -14.24 -5.00
C LEU A 33 -5.22 -14.87 -5.83
N LEU A 34 -6.23 -15.38 -5.15
CA LEU A 34 -7.29 -16.21 -5.76
C LEU A 34 -8.12 -15.47 -6.80
N ALA A 35 -8.58 -14.26 -6.46
CA ALA A 35 -9.45 -13.46 -7.31
C ALA A 35 -9.41 -11.98 -6.91
N PRO A 36 -9.85 -11.07 -7.81
CA PRO A 36 -10.06 -9.68 -7.46
C PRO A 36 -11.14 -9.49 -6.40
N ASP A 37 -10.95 -8.50 -5.51
CA ASP A 37 -11.95 -7.99 -4.58
C ASP A 37 -12.50 -6.66 -5.10
N LEU A 38 -13.83 -6.58 -5.22
CA LEU A 38 -14.49 -5.40 -5.74
C LEU A 38 -15.14 -4.58 -4.60
N PRO A 39 -15.03 -3.24 -4.61
CA PRO A 39 -15.51 -2.40 -3.52
C PRO A 39 -17.04 -2.43 -3.32
N THR A 40 -17.80 -2.73 -4.37
CA THR A 40 -19.28 -2.88 -4.32
C THR A 40 -19.72 -4.31 -4.01
N GLY A 41 -18.77 -5.24 -3.82
CA GLY A 41 -19.07 -6.66 -3.64
C GLY A 41 -19.49 -7.34 -4.94
N GLY A 42 -20.49 -8.24 -4.83
CA GLY A 42 -20.93 -9.09 -5.92
C GLY A 42 -20.29 -10.48 -5.86
N GLU A 43 -20.66 -11.32 -6.80
CA GLU A 43 -20.12 -12.66 -6.98
C GLU A 43 -19.34 -12.73 -8.28
N LEU A 44 -18.04 -12.94 -8.21
CA LEU A 44 -17.22 -13.20 -9.38
C LEU A 44 -17.52 -14.61 -9.92
N LEU A 45 -17.82 -14.70 -11.20
CA LEU A 45 -17.92 -15.99 -11.88
C LEU A 45 -16.51 -16.50 -12.15
N TYR A 46 -16.03 -17.37 -11.26
CA TYR A 46 -14.66 -17.85 -11.26
C TYR A 46 -14.35 -18.72 -12.48
N ASP A 47 -13.38 -18.32 -13.25
CA ASP A 47 -12.77 -19.11 -14.32
C ASP A 47 -11.23 -18.95 -14.21
N GLU A 48 -10.59 -20.04 -13.79
CA GLU A 48 -9.14 -20.05 -13.55
C GLU A 48 -8.35 -19.66 -14.80
N LYS A 49 -8.76 -20.10 -15.98
CA LYS A 49 -8.05 -19.81 -17.24
C LYS A 49 -8.10 -18.34 -17.57
N ILE A 50 -9.24 -17.70 -17.37
CA ILE A 50 -9.44 -16.28 -17.61
C ILE A 50 -8.60 -15.48 -16.62
N LEU A 51 -8.69 -15.79 -15.32
CA LEU A 51 -7.92 -15.08 -14.28
C LEU A 51 -6.40 -15.26 -14.46
N ARG A 52 -5.95 -16.47 -14.78
CA ARG A 52 -4.54 -16.74 -15.07
C ARG A 52 -4.05 -15.88 -16.24
N SER A 53 -4.81 -15.82 -17.33
CA SER A 53 -4.49 -14.98 -18.47
C SER A 53 -4.43 -13.48 -18.11
N ILE A 54 -5.37 -12.99 -17.29
CA ILE A 54 -5.36 -11.60 -16.80
C ILE A 54 -4.11 -11.33 -15.95
N TYR A 55 -3.76 -12.25 -15.05
CA TYR A 55 -2.61 -12.11 -14.15
C TYR A 55 -1.26 -12.19 -14.89
N GLU A 56 -1.21 -12.92 -16.00
CA GLU A 56 -0.03 -13.01 -16.85
C GLU A 56 0.12 -11.82 -17.78
N THR A 57 -0.97 -11.38 -18.40
CA THR A 57 -0.93 -10.37 -19.48
C THR A 57 -1.30 -8.95 -19.04
N GLY A 58 -1.96 -8.80 -17.89
CA GLY A 58 -2.54 -7.55 -17.44
C GLY A 58 -3.78 -7.12 -18.23
N ARG A 59 -4.36 -7.99 -19.07
CA ARG A 59 -5.54 -7.71 -19.90
C ARG A 59 -6.52 -8.86 -19.88
N GLY A 60 -7.79 -8.54 -19.91
CA GLY A 60 -8.87 -9.50 -20.03
C GLY A 60 -10.18 -9.00 -19.44
N THR A 61 -11.13 -9.90 -19.34
CA THR A 61 -12.47 -9.57 -18.85
C THR A 61 -13.01 -10.75 -18.05
N PHE A 62 -13.52 -10.49 -16.86
CA PHE A 62 -14.24 -11.47 -16.05
C PHE A 62 -15.67 -10.99 -15.78
N LYS A 63 -16.54 -11.88 -15.34
CA LYS A 63 -17.93 -11.56 -15.07
C LYS A 63 -18.21 -11.49 -13.58
N VAL A 64 -19.03 -10.49 -13.21
CA VAL A 64 -19.50 -10.29 -11.84
C VAL A 64 -21.02 -10.23 -11.85
N ARG A 65 -21.65 -10.91 -10.93
CA ARG A 65 -23.10 -10.87 -10.74
C ARG A 65 -23.47 -10.29 -9.38
N ALA A 66 -24.66 -9.66 -9.34
CA ALA A 66 -25.23 -9.13 -8.12
C ALA A 66 -25.55 -10.25 -7.12
N LYS A 67 -25.39 -9.96 -5.82
CA LYS A 67 -25.90 -10.82 -4.74
C LYS A 67 -27.31 -10.41 -4.38
N TRP A 68 -28.13 -11.40 -4.14
CA TRP A 68 -29.54 -11.22 -3.87
C TRP A 68 -30.05 -12.24 -2.87
N ARG A 69 -31.20 -11.93 -2.27
CA ARG A 69 -31.99 -12.86 -1.44
C ARG A 69 -33.46 -12.69 -1.71
N TYR A 70 -34.22 -13.75 -1.51
CA TYR A 70 -35.69 -13.71 -1.61
C TYR A 70 -36.29 -13.57 -0.22
N ILE A 71 -37.29 -12.68 -0.09
CA ILE A 71 -38.05 -12.46 1.14
C ILE A 71 -39.47 -12.98 0.95
N PRO A 72 -39.82 -14.24 1.36
CA PRO A 72 -41.09 -14.87 1.06
C PRO A 72 -42.30 -14.12 1.61
N LYS A 73 -42.18 -13.54 2.80
CA LYS A 73 -43.30 -12.83 3.47
C LYS A 73 -43.78 -11.61 2.66
N GLN A 74 -42.89 -10.93 1.95
CA GLN A 74 -43.19 -9.77 1.15
C GLN A 74 -43.24 -10.06 -0.34
N ASN A 75 -42.86 -11.27 -0.76
CA ASN A 75 -42.73 -11.68 -2.17
C ASN A 75 -41.78 -10.76 -2.95
N VAL A 76 -40.63 -10.41 -2.32
CA VAL A 76 -39.66 -9.44 -2.82
C VAL A 76 -38.30 -10.13 -3.04
N ILE A 77 -37.65 -9.80 -4.15
CA ILE A 77 -36.22 -10.05 -4.36
C ILE A 77 -35.47 -8.79 -3.87
N GLU A 78 -34.59 -8.95 -2.89
CA GLU A 78 -33.71 -7.92 -2.39
C GLU A 78 -32.31 -8.14 -2.94
N ILE A 79 -31.77 -7.13 -3.64
CA ILE A 79 -30.40 -7.10 -4.12
C ILE A 79 -29.60 -6.20 -3.17
N TYR A 80 -28.51 -6.72 -2.61
CA TYR A 80 -27.71 -6.02 -1.61
C TYR A 80 -26.23 -5.83 -2.01
N GLU A 81 -25.78 -6.42 -3.12
CA GLU A 81 -24.49 -6.14 -3.76
C GLU A 81 -24.67 -6.15 -5.27
N ILE A 82 -24.03 -5.20 -5.97
CA ILE A 82 -24.12 -5.06 -7.43
C ILE A 82 -22.71 -5.06 -8.06
N PRO A 83 -22.61 -5.39 -9.36
CA PRO A 83 -21.32 -5.27 -10.08
C PRO A 83 -20.76 -3.84 -10.01
N TYR A 84 -19.45 -3.73 -9.88
CA TYR A 84 -18.73 -2.44 -9.79
C TYR A 84 -18.90 -1.56 -11.05
N SER A 85 -19.15 -2.19 -12.19
CA SER A 85 -19.33 -1.53 -13.50
C SER A 85 -20.66 -0.79 -13.67
N THR A 86 -21.60 -0.90 -12.71
CA THR A 86 -22.95 -0.34 -12.82
C THR A 86 -23.38 0.43 -11.58
N THR A 87 -24.49 1.17 -11.69
CA THR A 87 -25.09 1.92 -10.58
C THR A 87 -26.52 1.44 -10.32
N THR A 88 -27.07 1.76 -9.12
CA THR A 88 -28.45 1.43 -8.76
C THR A 88 -29.46 2.04 -9.74
N GLU A 89 -29.24 3.31 -10.11
CA GLU A 89 -30.10 4.04 -11.04
C GLU A 89 -30.12 3.35 -12.42
N ALA A 90 -28.98 2.97 -12.96
CA ALA A 90 -28.88 2.31 -14.26
C ALA A 90 -29.62 0.96 -14.28
N ILE A 91 -29.58 0.22 -13.13
CA ILE A 91 -30.33 -1.04 -12.97
C ILE A 91 -31.83 -0.76 -12.92
N VAL A 92 -32.26 0.20 -12.09
CA VAL A 92 -33.69 0.58 -11.96
C VAL A 92 -34.26 1.02 -13.29
N ASP A 93 -33.59 1.94 -13.99
CA ASP A 93 -34.03 2.44 -15.30
C ASP A 93 -34.17 1.30 -16.31
N LYS A 94 -33.19 0.39 -16.34
CA LYS A 94 -33.22 -0.76 -17.24
C LYS A 94 -34.35 -1.74 -16.93
N VAL A 95 -34.62 -2.01 -15.66
CA VAL A 95 -35.74 -2.87 -15.25
C VAL A 95 -37.09 -2.22 -15.62
N VAL A 96 -37.26 -0.92 -15.34
CA VAL A 96 -38.47 -0.17 -15.70
C VAL A 96 -38.72 -0.19 -17.22
N GLU A 97 -37.65 0.04 -18.02
CA GLU A 97 -37.73 -0.08 -19.48
C GLU A 97 -38.24 -1.47 -19.92
N LEU A 98 -37.64 -2.53 -19.37
CA LEU A 98 -38.01 -3.90 -19.73
C LEU A 98 -39.38 -4.29 -19.27
N VAL A 99 -39.89 -3.79 -18.15
CA VAL A 99 -41.27 -3.96 -17.69
C VAL A 99 -42.21 -3.25 -18.66
N LYS A 100 -41.96 -2.03 -19.06
CA LYS A 100 -42.76 -1.27 -20.06
C LYS A 100 -42.80 -1.97 -21.41
N LEU A 101 -41.68 -2.58 -21.83
CA LEU A 101 -41.61 -3.40 -23.07
C LEU A 101 -42.26 -4.77 -22.95
N GLY A 102 -42.80 -5.14 -21.78
CA GLY A 102 -43.44 -6.43 -21.52
C GLY A 102 -42.49 -7.62 -21.49
N LYS A 103 -41.19 -7.42 -21.40
CA LYS A 103 -40.16 -8.47 -21.32
C LYS A 103 -40.01 -9.05 -19.90
N LEU A 104 -40.29 -8.26 -18.87
CA LEU A 104 -40.29 -8.65 -17.46
C LEU A 104 -41.72 -8.55 -16.86
N LYS A 105 -42.59 -9.45 -17.28
CA LYS A 105 -44.00 -9.47 -16.85
C LYS A 105 -44.19 -9.93 -15.41
N GLU A 106 -43.17 -10.59 -14.84
CA GLU A 106 -43.12 -11.15 -13.49
C GLU A 106 -42.97 -10.09 -12.41
N ILE A 107 -42.42 -8.90 -12.77
CA ILE A 107 -42.14 -7.80 -11.85
C ILE A 107 -43.38 -6.90 -11.78
N SER A 108 -43.77 -6.49 -10.56
CA SER A 108 -44.79 -5.48 -10.34
C SER A 108 -44.20 -4.09 -10.07
N ASP A 109 -43.10 -4.00 -9.30
CA ASP A 109 -42.45 -2.76 -8.96
C ASP A 109 -40.98 -2.98 -8.66
N ILE A 110 -40.16 -1.89 -8.72
CA ILE A 110 -38.80 -1.85 -8.28
C ILE A 110 -38.54 -0.55 -7.53
N ARG A 111 -37.90 -0.64 -6.36
CA ARG A 111 -37.57 0.49 -5.49
C ARG A 111 -36.12 0.44 -5.05
N ASP A 112 -35.49 1.61 -4.98
CA ASP A 112 -34.23 1.80 -4.29
C ASP A 112 -34.53 2.15 -2.82
N GLU A 113 -34.21 1.23 -1.92
CA GLU A 113 -34.35 1.36 -0.47
C GLU A 113 -32.99 1.47 0.21
N THR A 114 -31.94 1.88 -0.53
CA THR A 114 -30.57 2.06 -0.02
C THR A 114 -30.57 3.08 1.12
N ASP A 115 -29.97 2.70 2.24
CA ASP A 115 -29.85 3.51 3.44
C ASP A 115 -28.44 3.42 4.06
N LEU A 116 -28.26 3.95 5.27
CA LEU A 116 -26.98 3.91 5.99
C LEU A 116 -26.49 2.48 6.31
N SER A 117 -27.37 1.47 6.25
CA SER A 117 -27.01 0.07 6.48
C SER A 117 -26.43 -0.62 5.24
N GLY A 118 -26.57 0.00 4.08
CA GLY A 118 -26.00 -0.50 2.81
C GLY A 118 -26.96 -0.40 1.63
N LEU A 119 -26.52 -0.93 0.50
CA LEU A 119 -27.26 -1.00 -0.74
C LEU A 119 -28.45 -1.96 -0.60
N LYS A 120 -29.62 -1.52 -1.05
CA LYS A 120 -30.84 -2.31 -1.04
C LYS A 120 -31.76 -1.95 -2.21
N LEU A 121 -31.79 -2.77 -3.24
CA LEU A 121 -32.79 -2.69 -4.30
C LEU A 121 -33.87 -3.75 -4.07
N ALA A 122 -35.12 -3.32 -3.91
CA ALA A 122 -36.28 -4.18 -3.69
C ALA A 122 -37.08 -4.36 -5.00
N ILE A 123 -37.23 -5.60 -5.46
CA ILE A 123 -38.00 -5.96 -6.66
C ILE A 123 -39.20 -6.77 -6.23
N ASP A 124 -40.41 -6.18 -6.34
CA ASP A 124 -41.64 -6.82 -6.03
C ASP A 124 -42.09 -7.78 -7.15
N LEU A 125 -42.34 -9.03 -6.79
CA LEU A 125 -42.81 -10.02 -7.74
C LEU A 125 -44.37 -10.12 -7.76
N LYS A 126 -44.93 -10.37 -8.95
CA LYS A 126 -46.32 -10.76 -9.04
C LYS A 126 -46.49 -12.19 -8.49
N ARG A 127 -47.65 -12.46 -7.86
CA ARG A 127 -47.95 -13.76 -7.27
C ARG A 127 -47.81 -14.89 -8.30
N GLY A 128 -47.30 -16.04 -7.86
CA GLY A 128 -47.13 -17.22 -8.68
C GLY A 128 -45.85 -17.28 -9.53
N ASN A 129 -44.96 -16.32 -9.43
CA ASN A 129 -43.67 -16.34 -10.14
C ASN A 129 -42.56 -16.90 -9.25
N ALA A 130 -41.68 -17.69 -9.85
CA ALA A 130 -40.52 -18.24 -9.16
C ALA A 130 -39.38 -17.20 -9.14
N PRO A 131 -38.84 -16.82 -7.95
CA PRO A 131 -37.80 -15.79 -7.83
C PRO A 131 -36.54 -16.16 -8.60
N GLU A 132 -36.11 -17.43 -8.59
CA GLU A 132 -34.90 -17.89 -9.27
C GLU A 132 -35.00 -17.73 -10.79
N LYS A 133 -36.14 -18.04 -11.37
CA LYS A 133 -36.37 -17.87 -12.82
C LYS A 133 -36.40 -16.40 -13.21
N THR A 134 -36.97 -15.56 -12.36
CA THR A 134 -36.98 -14.10 -12.57
C THR A 134 -35.55 -13.53 -12.48
N MET A 135 -34.74 -13.96 -11.52
CA MET A 135 -33.36 -13.55 -11.42
C MET A 135 -32.52 -14.00 -12.61
N GLN A 136 -32.72 -15.22 -13.11
CA GLN A 136 -32.04 -15.66 -14.34
C GLN A 136 -32.35 -14.79 -15.56
N LYS A 137 -33.60 -14.30 -15.67
CA LYS A 137 -33.98 -13.33 -16.71
C LYS A 137 -33.33 -11.98 -16.47
N LEU A 138 -33.31 -11.49 -15.23
CA LEU A 138 -32.68 -10.23 -14.85
C LEU A 138 -31.18 -10.25 -15.16
N PHE A 139 -30.48 -11.32 -14.82
CA PHE A 139 -29.05 -11.48 -15.18
C PHE A 139 -28.76 -11.44 -16.68
N ARG A 140 -29.72 -11.87 -17.51
CA ARG A 140 -29.55 -11.83 -18.98
C ARG A 140 -29.86 -10.47 -19.61
N LEU A 141 -30.76 -9.70 -19.00
CA LEU A 141 -31.37 -8.54 -19.63
C LEU A 141 -30.93 -7.21 -18.99
N THR A 142 -30.27 -7.26 -17.84
CA THR A 142 -29.89 -6.09 -17.04
C THR A 142 -28.41 -6.16 -16.61
N PRO A 143 -27.82 -5.04 -16.18
CA PRO A 143 -26.44 -4.99 -15.65
C PRO A 143 -26.24 -5.68 -14.29
N LEU A 144 -27.22 -6.46 -13.81
CA LEU A 144 -27.05 -7.30 -12.60
C LEU A 144 -26.05 -8.46 -12.80
N LEU A 145 -25.77 -8.82 -14.04
CA LEU A 145 -24.61 -9.60 -14.44
C LEU A 145 -23.87 -8.78 -15.49
N ASP A 146 -22.66 -8.36 -15.18
CA ASP A 146 -21.87 -7.52 -16.08
C ASP A 146 -20.42 -7.99 -16.16
N SER A 147 -19.73 -7.48 -17.15
CA SER A 147 -18.34 -7.80 -17.47
C SER A 147 -17.43 -6.71 -16.96
N GLN A 148 -16.49 -7.07 -16.07
CA GLN A 148 -15.42 -6.19 -15.62
C GLN A 148 -14.20 -6.40 -16.52
N SER A 149 -13.80 -5.35 -17.24
CA SER A 149 -12.57 -5.35 -18.04
C SER A 149 -11.35 -5.02 -17.17
N CYS A 150 -10.21 -5.56 -17.54
CA CYS A 150 -8.91 -5.29 -16.93
C CYS A 150 -7.95 -4.76 -17.97
N ASN A 151 -7.23 -3.70 -17.63
CA ASN A 151 -6.12 -3.17 -18.39
C ASN A 151 -5.09 -2.58 -17.42
N PHE A 152 -4.13 -3.41 -17.00
CA PHE A 152 -3.12 -3.06 -15.99
C PHE A 152 -2.02 -2.19 -16.64
N ASN A 153 -2.43 -1.02 -17.09
CA ASN A 153 -1.56 -0.07 -17.75
C ASN A 153 -0.98 0.88 -16.71
N VAL A 154 0.33 0.83 -16.53
CA VAL A 154 1.09 1.58 -15.53
C VAL A 154 2.22 2.36 -16.17
N LEU A 155 2.74 3.36 -15.47
CA LEU A 155 3.92 4.12 -15.89
C LEU A 155 5.17 3.55 -15.21
N ILE A 156 6.09 3.04 -16.03
CA ILE A 156 7.41 2.63 -15.58
C ILE A 156 8.46 3.55 -16.23
N ASN A 157 9.19 4.29 -15.42
CA ASN A 157 10.17 5.28 -15.87
C ASN A 157 9.57 6.30 -16.88
N GLY A 158 8.32 6.70 -16.64
CA GLY A 158 7.60 7.66 -17.51
C GLY A 158 7.02 7.06 -18.78
N GLN A 159 7.17 5.77 -19.03
CA GLN A 159 6.61 5.08 -20.20
C GLN A 159 5.42 4.19 -19.82
N PRO A 160 4.30 4.24 -20.58
CA PRO A 160 3.17 3.35 -20.32
C PRO A 160 3.51 1.91 -20.72
N ARG A 161 3.19 0.98 -19.82
CA ARG A 161 3.32 -0.46 -20.03
C ARG A 161 2.10 -1.18 -19.49
N VAL A 162 1.60 -2.16 -20.23
CA VAL A 162 0.62 -3.12 -19.72
C VAL A 162 1.39 -4.31 -19.19
N MET A 163 1.17 -4.66 -17.93
CA MET A 163 1.98 -5.65 -17.21
C MET A 163 1.08 -6.61 -16.44
N GLY A 164 1.50 -7.86 -16.36
CA GLY A 164 0.87 -8.85 -15.48
C GLY A 164 1.17 -8.59 -14.00
N VAL A 165 0.46 -9.28 -13.13
CA VAL A 165 0.61 -9.13 -11.66
C VAL A 165 2.04 -9.41 -11.21
N ARG A 166 2.66 -10.48 -11.74
CA ARG A 166 4.06 -10.84 -11.42
C ARG A 166 5.04 -9.71 -11.75
N GLU A 167 4.91 -9.14 -12.94
CA GLU A 167 5.77 -8.05 -13.38
C GLU A 167 5.57 -6.80 -12.53
N LEU A 168 4.31 -6.44 -12.23
CA LEU A 168 3.97 -5.31 -11.36
C LEU A 168 4.58 -5.44 -9.97
N LEU A 169 4.44 -6.60 -9.35
CA LEU A 169 4.99 -6.85 -8.02
C LEU A 169 6.52 -6.86 -8.02
N ASN A 170 7.16 -7.41 -9.03
CA ASN A 170 8.62 -7.39 -9.17
C ASN A 170 9.17 -5.97 -9.36
N GLU A 171 8.53 -5.15 -10.19
CA GLU A 171 8.89 -3.73 -10.35
C GLU A 171 8.74 -2.97 -9.03
N TRP A 172 7.65 -3.22 -8.30
CA TRP A 172 7.46 -2.62 -6.98
C TRP A 172 8.53 -3.05 -5.99
N VAL A 173 8.89 -4.33 -5.92
CA VAL A 173 9.94 -4.86 -5.04
C VAL A 173 11.27 -4.19 -5.36
N THR A 174 11.62 -4.10 -6.65
CA THR A 174 12.86 -3.46 -7.11
C THR A 174 12.93 -2.00 -6.66
N TRP A 175 11.88 -1.24 -6.94
CA TRP A 175 11.77 0.15 -6.49
C TRP A 175 11.83 0.28 -4.96
N ARG A 176 11.15 -0.61 -4.25
CA ARG A 176 11.12 -0.60 -2.77
C ARG A 176 12.50 -0.88 -2.16
N MET A 177 13.24 -1.83 -2.74
CA MET A 177 14.61 -2.12 -2.31
C MET A 177 15.52 -0.90 -2.48
N GLU A 178 15.41 -0.17 -3.57
CA GLU A 178 16.15 1.08 -3.76
C GLU A 178 15.78 2.15 -2.74
N CYS A 179 14.51 2.31 -2.43
CA CYS A 179 14.05 3.23 -1.38
C CYS A 179 14.62 2.87 -0.01
N VAL A 180 14.63 1.58 0.34
CA VAL A 180 15.23 1.10 1.59
C VAL A 180 16.73 1.35 1.61
N ARG A 181 17.44 1.06 0.51
CA ARG A 181 18.88 1.30 0.38
C ARG A 181 19.23 2.78 0.56
N ARG A 182 18.50 3.69 -0.10
CA ARG A 182 18.70 5.15 0.06
C ARG A 182 18.49 5.59 1.50
N ARG A 183 17.43 5.12 2.15
CA ARG A 183 17.15 5.42 3.58
C ARG A 183 18.26 4.93 4.50
N LEU A 184 18.75 3.70 4.26
CA LEU A 184 19.83 3.13 5.06
C LEU A 184 21.13 3.89 4.84
N ASN A 185 21.49 4.23 3.60
CA ASN A 185 22.69 5.01 3.29
C ASN A 185 22.66 6.39 3.96
N TRP A 186 21.51 7.07 3.91
CA TRP A 186 21.35 8.34 4.62
C TRP A 186 21.53 8.17 6.13
N SER A 187 20.93 7.12 6.72
CA SER A 187 21.09 6.84 8.16
C SER A 187 22.53 6.50 8.55
N ILE A 188 23.24 5.75 7.69
CA ILE A 188 24.65 5.42 7.89
C ILE A 188 25.49 6.69 7.84
N ALA A 189 25.30 7.54 6.82
CA ALA A 189 26.03 8.79 6.70
C ALA A 189 25.88 9.65 7.98
N ARG A 190 24.65 9.88 8.44
CA ARG A 190 24.36 10.64 9.66
C ARG A 190 24.98 10.05 10.93
N LYS A 191 24.92 8.72 11.07
CA LYS A 191 25.53 8.03 12.22
C LYS A 191 27.06 8.08 12.14
N SER A 192 27.66 7.99 10.94
CA SER A 192 29.10 8.09 10.75
C SER A 192 29.62 9.48 11.05
N GLU A 193 28.92 10.53 10.60
CA GLU A 193 29.25 11.92 10.97
C GLU A 193 29.25 12.12 12.48
N LYS A 194 28.19 11.62 13.16
CA LYS A 194 28.11 11.72 14.62
C LYS A 194 29.21 10.93 15.31
N LEU A 195 29.48 9.70 14.86
CA LEU A 195 30.55 8.87 15.42
C LEU A 195 31.91 9.55 15.27
N HIS A 196 32.18 10.15 14.11
CA HIS A 196 33.39 10.87 13.83
C HIS A 196 33.60 12.02 14.83
N LEU A 197 32.57 12.83 15.11
CA LEU A 197 32.61 13.89 16.11
C LEU A 197 32.86 13.34 17.53
N LEU A 198 32.21 12.25 17.88
CA LEU A 198 32.37 11.63 19.21
C LEU A 198 33.76 11.05 19.42
N GLN A 199 34.40 10.50 18.37
CA GLN A 199 35.79 10.04 18.43
C GLN A 199 36.77 11.18 18.67
N GLY A 200 36.53 12.37 18.11
CA GLY A 200 37.28 13.59 18.44
C GLY A 200 37.07 14.00 19.89
N LEU A 201 35.83 14.00 20.35
CA LEU A 201 35.49 14.33 21.74
C LEU A 201 36.14 13.36 22.74
N GLU A 202 36.14 12.05 22.46
CA GLU A 202 36.79 11.04 23.31
C GLU A 202 38.24 11.35 23.55
N LYS A 203 39.00 11.66 22.47
CA LYS A 203 40.42 12.03 22.60
C LYS A 203 40.64 13.25 23.50
N ILE A 204 39.74 14.23 23.43
CA ILE A 204 39.82 15.45 24.27
C ILE A 204 39.47 15.13 25.71
N LEU A 205 38.42 14.34 25.96
CA LEU A 205 37.98 13.98 27.33
C LEU A 205 39.02 13.16 28.09
N LEU A 206 39.82 12.32 27.41
CA LEU A 206 40.94 11.61 27.99
C LEU A 206 42.00 12.54 28.59
N ASN A 207 42.10 13.78 28.11
CA ASN A 207 43.03 14.77 28.61
C ASN A 207 42.46 16.20 28.55
N ILE A 208 41.35 16.39 29.27
CA ILE A 208 40.61 17.68 29.23
C ILE A 208 41.41 18.85 29.73
N ASN A 209 42.29 18.66 30.71
CA ASN A 209 43.17 19.72 31.25
C ASN A 209 44.11 20.26 30.17
N LYS A 210 44.63 19.39 29.29
CA LYS A 210 45.45 19.81 28.14
C LYS A 210 44.63 20.64 27.15
N ALA A 211 43.37 20.27 26.89
CA ALA A 211 42.48 21.02 26.00
C ALA A 211 42.22 22.44 26.54
N ILE A 212 41.85 22.52 27.83
CA ILE A 212 41.62 23.80 28.51
C ILE A 212 42.89 24.67 28.48
N LYS A 213 44.06 24.08 28.69
CA LYS A 213 45.32 24.78 28.62
C LYS A 213 45.59 25.38 27.23
N ILE A 214 45.42 24.57 26.18
CA ILE A 214 45.61 25.02 24.78
C ILE A 214 44.65 26.19 24.48
N ILE A 215 43.38 26.09 24.82
CA ILE A 215 42.39 27.14 24.55
C ILE A 215 42.76 28.44 25.30
N ARG A 216 43.16 28.34 26.56
CA ARG A 216 43.51 29.52 27.39
C ARG A 216 44.81 30.19 26.99
N GLU A 217 45.78 29.45 26.50
CA GLU A 217 47.11 29.97 26.05
C GLU A 217 47.10 30.49 24.60
N THR A 218 46.03 30.26 23.85
CA THR A 218 45.85 30.73 22.47
C THR A 218 45.40 32.20 22.49
N GLU A 219 46.20 33.10 21.91
CA GLU A 219 45.89 34.53 21.90
C GLU A 219 44.78 34.95 20.93
N LYS A 220 44.67 34.28 19.79
CA LYS A 220 43.69 34.59 18.74
C LYS A 220 42.69 33.47 18.61
N ASP A 221 41.42 33.81 18.52
CA ASP A 221 40.31 32.85 18.36
C ASP A 221 40.49 31.98 17.11
N ALA A 222 40.98 32.53 16.01
CA ALA A 222 41.25 31.79 14.77
C ALA A 222 42.30 30.67 14.91
N ASP A 223 43.17 30.74 15.91
CA ASP A 223 44.26 29.76 16.12
C ASP A 223 43.84 28.62 17.08
N VAL A 224 42.67 28.71 17.70
CA VAL A 224 42.17 27.69 18.66
C VAL A 224 41.95 26.33 17.97
N VAL A 225 41.28 26.30 16.82
CA VAL A 225 41.04 25.08 16.07
C VAL A 225 42.34 24.44 15.58
N PRO A 226 43.27 25.15 14.91
CA PRO A 226 44.57 24.60 14.52
C PRO A 226 45.39 24.05 15.70
N ASN A 227 45.38 24.73 16.86
CA ASN A 227 46.13 24.31 18.05
C ASN A 227 45.52 23.03 18.67
N LEU A 228 44.18 22.88 18.68
CA LEU A 228 43.49 21.65 19.11
C LEU A 228 43.80 20.48 18.15
N MET A 229 43.78 20.72 16.84
CA MET A 229 44.16 19.73 15.82
C MET A 229 45.56 19.17 16.07
N ALA A 230 46.54 20.08 16.21
CA ALA A 230 47.93 19.70 16.48
C ALA A 230 48.12 19.00 17.83
N GLY A 231 47.44 19.49 18.88
CA GLY A 231 47.57 18.98 20.24
C GLY A 231 46.98 17.58 20.44
N PHE A 232 45.87 17.21 19.71
CA PHE A 232 45.14 15.97 19.91
C PHE A 232 45.15 15.08 18.69
N LYS A 233 45.75 15.47 17.57
CA LYS A 233 45.72 14.73 16.30
C LYS A 233 44.30 14.42 15.86
N ILE A 234 43.46 15.43 15.85
CA ILE A 234 42.06 15.42 15.37
C ILE A 234 41.99 16.29 14.13
N ASP A 235 40.94 16.08 13.31
CA ASP A 235 40.72 16.94 12.14
C ASP A 235 39.96 18.23 12.49
N GLU A 236 39.83 19.12 11.50
CA GLU A 236 39.20 20.41 11.65
C GLU A 236 37.75 20.33 12.15
N VAL A 237 36.93 19.40 11.58
CA VAL A 237 35.55 19.24 11.94
C VAL A 237 35.38 18.77 13.40
N GLN A 238 36.26 17.88 13.85
CA GLN A 238 36.30 17.43 15.25
C GLN A 238 36.76 18.54 16.17
N ALA A 239 37.75 19.32 15.76
CA ALA A 239 38.29 20.42 16.56
C ALA A 239 37.30 21.58 16.69
N GLU A 240 36.57 21.94 15.62
CA GLU A 240 35.49 22.91 15.67
C GLU A 240 34.36 22.47 16.58
N PHE A 241 33.95 21.20 16.46
CA PHE A 241 32.90 20.64 17.32
C PHE A 241 33.31 20.77 18.80
N VAL A 242 34.54 20.45 19.14
CA VAL A 242 35.03 20.52 20.53
C VAL A 242 35.18 21.98 21.00
N ALA A 243 35.68 22.89 20.16
CA ALA A 243 35.83 24.32 20.50
C ALA A 243 34.47 24.99 20.81
N ASN A 244 33.40 24.52 20.18
CA ASN A 244 32.03 25.02 20.36
C ASN A 244 31.23 24.29 21.48
N LEU A 245 31.82 23.32 22.20
CA LEU A 245 31.16 22.64 23.30
C LEU A 245 30.94 23.57 24.51
N ARG A 246 29.76 23.49 25.09
CA ARG A 246 29.48 24.22 26.32
C ARG A 246 30.02 23.40 27.50
N LEU A 247 30.52 24.11 28.54
CA LEU A 247 31.06 23.47 29.74
C LEU A 247 30.06 22.45 30.40
N ARG A 248 28.77 22.74 30.33
CA ARG A 248 27.72 21.81 30.82
C ARG A 248 27.66 20.50 30.04
N ASP A 249 28.05 20.50 28.76
CA ASP A 249 27.96 19.33 27.88
C ASP A 249 29.14 18.34 28.13
N ILE A 250 30.10 18.74 29.01
CA ILE A 250 31.23 17.91 29.43
C ILE A 250 30.93 17.14 30.74
N ASN A 251 29.68 17.22 31.25
CA ASN A 251 29.31 16.50 32.45
C ASN A 251 29.22 15.00 32.21
N LYS A 252 29.41 14.18 33.27
CA LYS A 252 29.47 12.74 33.17
C LYS A 252 28.16 12.12 32.63
N GLU A 253 27.02 12.70 32.96
CA GLU A 253 25.71 12.23 32.55
C GLU A 253 25.50 12.43 31.04
N HIS A 254 25.86 13.59 30.51
CA HIS A 254 25.76 13.91 29.09
C HIS A 254 26.69 13.02 28.24
N ILE A 255 27.92 12.80 28.71
CA ILE A 255 28.88 11.90 28.07
C ILE A 255 28.33 10.47 27.98
N LEU A 256 27.78 9.94 29.07
CA LEU A 256 27.18 8.61 29.11
C LEU A 256 25.97 8.50 28.15
N SER A 257 25.13 9.53 28.06
CA SER A 257 24.02 9.57 27.12
C SER A 257 24.47 9.52 25.66
N LEU A 258 25.57 10.21 25.32
CA LEU A 258 26.14 10.19 23.96
C LEU A 258 26.73 8.81 23.61
N ILE A 259 27.35 8.13 24.56
CA ILE A 259 27.89 6.77 24.38
C ILE A 259 26.75 5.78 24.13
N HIS A 260 25.67 5.82 24.90
CA HIS A 260 24.51 4.96 24.71
C HIS A 260 23.81 5.18 23.35
N ILE A 261 23.81 6.39 22.80
CA ILE A 261 23.26 6.67 21.48
C ILE A 261 24.15 6.08 20.37
N SER A 262 25.47 5.92 20.61
CA SER A 262 26.41 5.35 19.65
C SER A 262 26.48 3.82 19.67
N GLU A 263 26.02 3.16 20.75
CA GLU A 263 25.95 1.70 20.78
C GLU A 263 24.90 1.20 19.77
N PRO A 264 25.25 0.22 18.90
CA PRO A 264 24.26 -0.39 18.03
C PRO A 264 23.21 -1.08 18.91
N THR A 265 21.96 -0.62 18.79
CA THR A 265 20.82 -1.27 19.44
C THR A 265 20.90 -2.77 19.09
N ARG A 266 21.32 -3.60 20.03
CA ARG A 266 21.18 -5.05 19.95
C ARG A 266 19.70 -5.31 19.71
N ARG A 267 19.33 -5.72 18.50
CA ARG A 267 18.00 -6.22 18.19
C ARG A 267 17.75 -7.34 19.19
N ARG A 268 16.84 -7.12 20.14
CA ARG A 268 16.16 -8.22 20.82
C ARG A 268 15.47 -8.99 19.69
N GLY A 269 15.90 -10.24 19.49
CA GLY A 269 15.27 -11.12 18.55
C GLY A 269 13.79 -11.20 18.90
N ILE A 270 12.97 -10.99 17.90
CA ILE A 270 11.57 -11.38 17.93
C ILE A 270 11.60 -12.90 17.83
N SER A 271 11.36 -13.57 18.95
CA SER A 271 11.01 -14.99 19.03
C SER A 271 9.56 -15.15 18.61
#